data_30188181946a581c39e05e8cf5b55a8d
#
_entry.id   30188181946a581c39e05e8cf5b55a8d
#
_cell.length_a   1.000
_cell.length_b   1.000
_cell.length_c   1.000
_cell.angle_alpha   90.00
_cell.angle_beta   90.00
_cell.angle_gamma   90.00
#
_symmetry.space_group_name_H-M   'P 1'
#
loop_
_entity.id
_entity.type
_entity.pdbx_description
1 polymer ?
#
loop_
_entity_poly.entity_id
_entity_poly.type
_entity_poly.pdbx_seq_one_letter_code
_entity_poly.pdbx_strand_id
1 'polypeptide(L)'
;MLKKLTLLIAGFFVVLQVSAQSQTPNIIFILADDLGYGDLGSYGQKLILTPNIDQLSKEGMTFTDFYAGAPVCSPSRSVLMTGLNSGHTTIRGNMTKKGGNPGKKGVQTIYRANLSEKDFTIGNLLQQSGYTTAMAGKWHLDGYDTLATPIHRGFDQFSGWLVSYPETYSNGYWPAQRYINGKTKIIQKNTDSKKGYYADQITTDEAIDFLSGQQNTKKPFLLMVNYNNPHSPLDAPDESVYANKDWPKDMKTYASMIYNLDQSVGKLKQYLIDNGLSKNTIVFFCSDNGARSEGTKQLTAVAEFFNSNGDLKGYKRDMYDGGIRVPMIVWAPGIIEPGKVNSTPGYFADIMPTFADIAKSKVKYTSDGTSIYSLLNGKQNAVKPRFLYWEFFENGFEQAVRYGDWKAVKKAGKIELYDLKKDIGETKDVSIQNPDIIKKIETYLLTSRVESPFWPVD
;
A
#
# COMPACT_ATOMS: atom_id res chain seq x y z
N MET A 1 17.80 -80.67 -31.76
CA MET A 1 16.66 -79.87 -31.37
C MET A 1 17.08 -78.95 -30.28
N LEU A 2 17.51 -77.72 -30.62
CA LEU A 2 17.84 -76.65 -29.63
C LEU A 2 16.63 -75.80 -29.34
N LYS A 3 16.13 -75.77 -28.08
CA LYS A 3 15.12 -74.85 -27.63
C LYS A 3 15.83 -73.55 -27.26
N LYS A 4 15.51 -72.46 -27.97
CA LYS A 4 15.89 -71.08 -27.59
C LYS A 4 14.97 -70.60 -26.48
N LEU A 5 15.57 -70.27 -25.34
CA LEU A 5 14.89 -69.65 -24.22
C LEU A 5 15.06 -68.14 -24.34
N THR A 6 13.99 -67.40 -24.66
CA THR A 6 13.97 -65.92 -24.76
C THR A 6 13.61 -65.36 -23.38
N LEU A 7 14.58 -64.71 -22.73
CA LEU A 7 14.36 -64.01 -21.45
C LEU A 7 13.82 -62.61 -21.77
N LEU A 8 12.56 -62.34 -21.40
CA LEU A 8 11.97 -61.02 -21.40
C LEU A 8 12.38 -60.28 -20.10
N ILE A 9 13.24 -59.31 -20.21
CA ILE A 9 13.53 -58.36 -19.10
C ILE A 9 12.51 -57.22 -19.15
N ALA A 10 11.49 -57.26 -18.26
CA ALA A 10 10.58 -56.16 -18.04
C ALA A 10 11.26 -55.13 -17.15
N GLY A 11 11.76 -54.06 -17.73
CA GLY A 11 12.29 -52.92 -17.00
C GLY A 11 11.15 -52.12 -16.30
N PHE A 12 11.08 -52.19 -15.00
CA PHE A 12 10.19 -51.37 -14.19
C PHE A 12 10.78 -49.94 -14.10
N PHE A 13 10.28 -49.01 -14.90
CA PHE A 13 10.55 -47.58 -14.72
C PHE A 13 9.73 -47.07 -13.53
N VAL A 14 10.32 -47.00 -12.35
CA VAL A 14 9.77 -46.27 -11.23
C VAL A 14 9.91 -44.77 -11.52
N VAL A 15 8.86 -44.14 -12.02
CA VAL A 15 8.76 -42.71 -12.11
C VAL A 15 8.53 -42.20 -10.67
N LEU A 16 9.62 -41.80 -10.02
CA LEU A 16 9.56 -41.02 -8.78
C LEU A 16 8.87 -39.69 -9.12
N GLN A 17 7.55 -39.62 -8.91
CA GLN A 17 6.85 -38.34 -8.80
C GLN A 17 7.37 -37.64 -7.54
N VAL A 18 8.43 -36.84 -7.71
CA VAL A 18 8.81 -35.85 -6.72
C VAL A 18 7.64 -34.87 -6.67
N SER A 19 6.74 -35.09 -5.73
CA SER A 19 5.71 -34.11 -5.38
C SER A 19 6.47 -32.86 -4.92
N ALA A 20 6.66 -31.90 -5.83
CA ALA A 20 7.19 -30.60 -5.48
C ALA A 20 6.18 -29.99 -4.50
N GLN A 21 6.48 -30.12 -3.21
CA GLN A 21 5.72 -29.45 -2.17
C GLN A 21 5.74 -27.98 -2.53
N SER A 22 4.60 -27.43 -2.95
CA SER A 22 4.49 -26.04 -3.38
C SER A 22 5.01 -25.16 -2.23
N GLN A 23 6.18 -24.56 -2.47
CA GLN A 23 6.78 -23.66 -1.48
C GLN A 23 5.80 -22.51 -1.24
N THR A 24 5.65 -22.15 0.02
CA THR A 24 4.87 -20.98 0.41
C THR A 24 5.46 -19.75 -0.29
N PRO A 25 4.65 -18.96 -1.02
CA PRO A 25 5.17 -17.84 -1.79
C PRO A 25 5.82 -16.75 -0.92
N ASN A 26 6.84 -16.10 -1.46
CA ASN A 26 7.33 -14.84 -0.96
C ASN A 26 6.30 -13.74 -1.24
N ILE A 27 6.30 -12.70 -0.44
CA ILE A 27 5.41 -11.56 -0.56
C ILE A 27 6.24 -10.28 -0.62
N ILE A 28 6.00 -9.46 -1.63
CA ILE A 28 6.50 -8.08 -1.70
C ILE A 28 5.30 -7.16 -1.77
N PHE A 29 5.25 -6.15 -0.90
CA PHE A 29 4.24 -5.10 -0.94
C PHE A 29 4.92 -3.76 -1.18
N ILE A 30 4.68 -3.17 -2.34
CA ILE A 30 5.22 -1.87 -2.75
C ILE A 30 4.16 -0.82 -2.52
N LEU A 31 4.46 0.20 -1.72
CA LEU A 31 3.54 1.26 -1.35
C LEU A 31 4.11 2.62 -1.79
N ALA A 32 3.40 3.30 -2.68
CA ALA A 32 3.63 4.70 -3.04
C ALA A 32 2.99 5.63 -1.99
N ASP A 33 3.42 6.88 -1.94
CA ASP A 33 2.95 7.92 -1.01
C ASP A 33 2.30 9.07 -1.79
N ASP A 34 0.99 9.26 -1.64
CA ASP A 34 0.20 10.28 -2.34
C ASP A 34 0.05 10.07 -3.87
N LEU A 35 0.23 8.86 -4.38
CA LEU A 35 0.04 8.55 -5.80
C LEU A 35 -1.46 8.48 -6.12
N GLY A 36 -1.93 9.31 -7.05
CA GLY A 36 -3.31 9.35 -7.48
C GLY A 36 -3.75 8.13 -8.29
N TYR A 37 -5.06 7.85 -8.27
CA TYR A 37 -5.66 6.77 -9.05
C TYR A 37 -5.39 6.95 -10.56
N GLY A 38 -5.42 8.20 -11.06
CA GLY A 38 -5.20 8.55 -12.45
C GLY A 38 -3.75 8.84 -12.84
N ASP A 39 -2.75 8.59 -11.97
CA ASP A 39 -1.35 8.91 -12.24
C ASP A 39 -0.59 7.82 -13.03
N LEU A 40 -1.19 6.63 -13.22
CA LEU A 40 -0.58 5.50 -13.91
C LEU A 40 -1.16 5.29 -15.31
N GLY A 41 -0.34 4.91 -16.28
CA GLY A 41 -0.78 4.59 -17.65
C GLY A 41 -1.83 3.48 -17.69
N SER A 42 -1.69 2.45 -16.86
CA SER A 42 -2.65 1.34 -16.68
C SER A 42 -3.99 1.78 -16.08
N TYR A 43 -4.07 2.97 -15.49
CA TYR A 43 -5.30 3.59 -14.97
C TYR A 43 -5.75 4.82 -15.80
N GLY A 44 -5.18 5.00 -16.99
CA GLY A 44 -5.65 6.00 -17.95
C GLY A 44 -4.76 7.22 -18.14
N GLN A 45 -3.66 7.39 -17.39
CA GLN A 45 -2.72 8.49 -17.55
C GLN A 45 -2.09 8.50 -18.96
N LYS A 46 -2.00 9.67 -19.57
CA LYS A 46 -1.45 9.87 -20.92
C LYS A 46 -0.20 10.73 -20.96
N LEU A 47 0.04 11.52 -19.91
CA LEU A 47 1.13 12.50 -19.86
C LEU A 47 2.33 11.97 -19.06
N ILE A 48 2.09 11.26 -17.98
CA ILE A 48 3.12 10.66 -17.12
C ILE A 48 3.45 9.24 -17.62
N LEU A 49 4.72 8.93 -17.73
CA LEU A 49 5.20 7.64 -18.21
C LEU A 49 5.43 6.69 -17.04
N THR A 50 4.75 5.52 -17.06
CA THR A 50 4.91 4.47 -16.03
C THR A 50 5.07 3.08 -16.67
N PRO A 51 6.03 2.89 -17.60
CA PRO A 51 6.12 1.68 -18.41
C PRO A 51 6.33 0.40 -17.61
N ASN A 52 7.07 0.45 -16.49
CA ASN A 52 7.36 -0.73 -15.67
C ASN A 52 6.16 -1.15 -14.82
N ILE A 53 5.44 -0.17 -14.22
CA ILE A 53 4.22 -0.42 -13.45
C ILE A 53 3.10 -0.86 -14.39
N ASP A 54 2.99 -0.27 -15.58
CA ASP A 54 2.04 -0.69 -16.61
C ASP A 54 2.32 -2.12 -17.09
N GLN A 55 3.60 -2.52 -17.12
CA GLN A 55 3.98 -3.89 -17.46
C GLN A 55 3.61 -4.87 -16.34
N LEU A 56 3.71 -4.47 -15.04
CA LEU A 56 3.16 -5.30 -13.94
C LEU A 56 1.66 -5.53 -14.11
N SER A 57 0.90 -4.49 -14.49
CA SER A 57 -0.53 -4.58 -14.76
C SER A 57 -0.83 -5.55 -15.92
N LYS A 58 -0.10 -5.44 -17.04
CA LYS A 58 -0.27 -6.32 -18.21
C LYS A 58 0.08 -7.80 -17.93
N GLU A 59 1.05 -8.04 -17.07
CA GLU A 59 1.52 -9.39 -16.72
C GLU A 59 0.83 -9.95 -15.46
N GLY A 60 0.03 -9.16 -14.77
CA GLY A 60 -0.64 -9.49 -13.52
C GLY A 60 -2.14 -9.23 -13.54
N MET A 61 -2.66 -8.78 -12.41
CA MET A 61 -4.05 -8.42 -12.20
C MET A 61 -4.15 -6.96 -11.72
N THR A 62 -5.06 -6.21 -12.34
CA THR A 62 -5.39 -4.83 -11.96
C THR A 62 -6.71 -4.81 -11.20
N PHE A 63 -6.73 -4.19 -10.02
CA PHE A 63 -7.96 -3.96 -9.26
C PHE A 63 -8.46 -2.54 -9.51
N THR A 64 -9.69 -2.41 -10.00
CA THR A 64 -10.29 -1.10 -10.27
C THR A 64 -11.01 -0.51 -9.06
N ASP A 65 -11.38 -1.34 -8.10
CA ASP A 65 -12.17 -0.98 -6.91
C ASP A 65 -11.44 -1.28 -5.60
N PHE A 66 -10.16 -0.87 -5.52
CA PHE A 66 -9.38 -1.06 -4.32
C PHE A 66 -9.19 0.27 -3.55
N TYR A 67 -9.22 0.16 -2.21
CA TYR A 67 -9.26 1.33 -1.34
C TYR A 67 -8.14 1.32 -0.32
N ALA A 68 -7.57 2.50 -0.08
CA ALA A 68 -6.69 2.78 1.05
C ALA A 68 -7.44 2.63 2.39
N GLY A 69 -6.72 2.57 3.50
CA GLY A 69 -7.30 2.46 4.83
C GLY A 69 -7.90 3.75 5.37
N ALA A 70 -7.45 4.89 4.87
CA ALA A 70 -7.90 6.23 5.25
C ALA A 70 -7.47 7.25 4.19
N PRO A 71 -8.03 8.49 4.17
CA PRO A 71 -7.67 9.50 3.17
C PRO A 71 -6.34 10.20 3.44
N VAL A 72 -5.52 9.74 4.40
CA VAL A 72 -4.17 10.25 4.70
C VAL A 72 -3.24 9.14 5.18
N CYS A 73 -1.93 9.38 5.06
CA CYS A 73 -0.86 8.40 5.21
C CYS A 73 -0.92 7.57 6.51
N SER A 74 -0.78 8.20 7.70
CA SER A 74 -0.58 7.47 8.96
C SER A 74 -1.75 6.55 9.32
N PRO A 75 -3.02 6.99 9.34
CA PRO A 75 -4.15 6.10 9.61
C PRO A 75 -4.33 5.04 8.50
N SER A 76 -4.08 5.36 7.24
CA SER A 76 -4.15 4.38 6.15
C SER A 76 -3.12 3.26 6.34
N ARG A 77 -1.87 3.61 6.65
CA ARG A 77 -0.82 2.64 6.97
C ARG A 77 -1.12 1.84 8.24
N SER A 78 -1.82 2.43 9.22
CA SER A 78 -2.27 1.71 10.42
C SER A 78 -3.30 0.63 10.08
N VAL A 79 -4.28 0.93 9.23
CA VAL A 79 -5.24 -0.05 8.71
C VAL A 79 -4.53 -1.18 7.95
N LEU A 80 -3.58 -0.83 7.06
CA LEU A 80 -2.77 -1.81 6.33
C LEU A 80 -2.02 -2.75 7.27
N MET A 81 -1.35 -2.19 8.29
CA MET A 81 -0.54 -2.97 9.22
C MET A 81 -1.36 -3.86 10.15
N THR A 82 -2.51 -3.38 10.62
CA THR A 82 -3.30 -4.06 11.65
C THR A 82 -4.43 -4.94 11.12
N GLY A 83 -4.84 -4.73 9.85
CA GLY A 83 -6.02 -5.38 9.29
C GLY A 83 -7.34 -4.90 9.93
N LEU A 84 -7.30 -3.85 10.75
CA LEU A 84 -8.46 -3.24 11.38
C LEU A 84 -8.89 -2.01 10.57
N ASN A 85 -10.19 -1.75 10.44
CA ASN A 85 -10.71 -0.56 9.78
C ASN A 85 -10.34 0.72 10.56
N SER A 86 -10.54 1.89 9.97
CA SER A 86 -10.16 3.16 10.59
C SER A 86 -10.92 3.49 11.88
N GLY A 87 -12.06 2.84 12.14
CA GLY A 87 -12.83 2.97 13.39
C GLY A 87 -12.36 2.04 14.51
N HIS A 88 -11.51 1.07 14.22
CA HIS A 88 -11.00 0.10 15.20
C HIS A 88 -9.48 0.21 15.40
N THR A 89 -8.73 0.68 14.41
CA THR A 89 -7.28 0.84 14.53
C THR A 89 -6.89 1.94 15.52
N THR A 90 -5.68 1.84 16.07
CA THR A 90 -5.15 2.78 17.08
C THR A 90 -4.87 4.16 16.50
N ILE A 91 -4.41 4.27 15.26
CA ILE A 91 -4.07 5.55 14.61
C ILE A 91 -5.15 5.92 13.60
N ARG A 92 -5.88 7.03 13.84
CA ARG A 92 -7.02 7.48 13.02
C ARG A 92 -6.82 8.84 12.37
N GLY A 93 -5.62 9.42 12.49
CA GLY A 93 -5.21 10.69 11.87
C GLY A 93 -3.72 10.90 11.98
N ASN A 94 -3.18 11.88 11.24
CA ASN A 94 -1.77 12.24 11.33
C ASN A 94 -1.41 12.94 12.63
N MET A 95 -2.40 13.57 13.27
CA MET A 95 -2.29 14.20 14.59
C MET A 95 -3.50 13.78 15.43
N THR A 96 -3.31 13.65 16.74
CA THR A 96 -4.39 13.34 17.66
C THR A 96 -5.25 14.59 17.95
N LYS A 97 -6.52 14.39 18.26
CA LYS A 97 -7.40 15.46 18.81
C LYS A 97 -7.12 15.69 20.31
N LYS A 98 -6.75 14.63 21.03
CA LYS A 98 -6.52 14.67 22.48
C LYS A 98 -5.38 13.71 22.85
N GLY A 99 -4.45 14.16 23.70
CA GLY A 99 -3.34 13.30 24.17
C GLY A 99 -2.41 12.84 23.04
N GLY A 100 -1.66 11.79 23.29
CA GLY A 100 -0.62 11.27 22.39
C GLY A 100 0.79 11.76 22.74
N ASN A 101 1.78 11.36 21.95
CA ASN A 101 3.16 11.73 22.18
C ASN A 101 3.46 13.10 21.58
N PRO A 102 4.11 14.02 22.34
CA PRO A 102 4.44 15.35 21.83
C PRO A 102 5.64 15.31 20.87
N GLY A 103 5.57 16.13 19.84
CA GLY A 103 6.64 16.37 18.89
C GLY A 103 6.59 17.77 18.30
N LYS A 104 7.48 18.09 17.37
CA LYS A 104 7.56 19.40 16.74
C LYS A 104 7.23 19.35 15.26
N LYS A 105 6.46 20.34 14.79
CA LYS A 105 6.27 20.65 13.38
C LYS A 105 6.59 22.14 13.22
N GLY A 106 7.83 22.44 12.82
CA GLY A 106 8.37 23.79 12.93
C GLY A 106 8.38 24.25 14.41
N VAL A 107 7.78 25.39 14.71
CA VAL A 107 7.67 25.95 16.07
C VAL A 107 6.48 25.36 16.86
N GLN A 108 5.52 24.73 16.20
CA GLN A 108 4.31 24.20 16.82
C GLN A 108 4.56 22.85 17.48
N THR A 109 4.06 22.67 18.72
CA THR A 109 3.95 21.34 19.32
C THR A 109 2.71 20.63 18.76
N ILE A 110 2.91 19.42 18.23
CA ILE A 110 1.84 18.55 17.76
C ILE A 110 1.90 17.24 18.54
N TYR A 111 0.79 16.51 18.53
CA TYR A 111 0.68 15.24 19.22
C TYR A 111 0.31 14.13 18.23
N ARG A 112 0.90 12.95 18.40
CA ARG A 112 0.65 11.79 17.55
C ARG A 112 0.42 10.54 18.41
N ALA A 113 -0.43 9.64 17.91
CA ALA A 113 -0.49 8.28 18.40
C ALA A 113 0.53 7.41 17.67
N ASN A 114 0.93 6.33 18.30
CA ASN A 114 1.81 5.29 17.74
C ASN A 114 1.14 3.92 17.80
N LEU A 115 1.59 2.97 17.01
CA LEU A 115 1.27 1.56 17.22
C LEU A 115 1.97 1.07 18.49
N SER A 116 1.21 0.49 19.39
CA SER A 116 1.69 -0.07 20.67
C SER A 116 2.03 -1.56 20.52
N GLU A 117 2.53 -2.18 21.56
CA GLU A 117 2.75 -3.64 21.60
C GLU A 117 1.44 -4.45 21.52
N LYS A 118 0.29 -3.82 21.80
CA LYS A 118 -1.04 -4.44 21.68
C LYS A 118 -1.54 -4.50 20.24
N ASP A 119 -0.96 -3.69 19.36
CA ASP A 119 -1.35 -3.64 17.96
C ASP A 119 -0.64 -4.76 17.20
N PHE A 120 -1.34 -5.86 16.96
CA PHE A 120 -0.85 -6.96 16.16
C PHE A 120 -0.77 -6.57 14.68
N THR A 121 0.38 -6.79 14.05
CA THR A 121 0.64 -6.32 12.68
C THR A 121 0.83 -7.46 11.69
N ILE A 122 0.78 -7.14 10.38
CA ILE A 122 1.16 -8.09 9.32
C ILE A 122 2.60 -8.58 9.47
N GLY A 123 3.50 -7.76 10.04
CA GLY A 123 4.85 -8.19 10.40
C GLY A 123 4.83 -9.31 11.44
N ASN A 124 4.10 -9.11 12.55
CA ASN A 124 3.92 -10.14 13.57
C ASN A 124 3.28 -11.42 13.02
N LEU A 125 2.23 -11.28 12.21
CA LEU A 125 1.54 -12.39 11.57
C LEU A 125 2.51 -13.27 10.76
N LEU A 126 3.27 -12.65 9.86
CA LEU A 126 4.12 -13.39 8.94
C LEU A 126 5.42 -13.88 9.62
N GLN A 127 5.99 -13.12 10.55
CA GLN A 127 7.12 -13.58 11.36
C GLN A 127 6.75 -14.84 12.15
N GLN A 128 5.58 -14.86 12.83
CA GLN A 128 5.08 -16.03 13.54
C GLN A 128 4.65 -17.17 12.61
N SER A 129 4.37 -16.87 11.33
CA SER A 129 4.09 -17.87 10.30
C SER A 129 5.35 -18.42 9.63
N GLY A 130 6.54 -18.07 10.14
CA GLY A 130 7.80 -18.60 9.66
C GLY A 130 8.47 -17.83 8.53
N TYR A 131 7.98 -16.64 8.17
CA TYR A 131 8.63 -15.76 7.19
C TYR A 131 9.83 -15.02 7.78
N THR A 132 10.80 -14.68 6.95
CA THR A 132 11.74 -13.58 7.23
C THR A 132 11.06 -12.28 6.82
N THR A 133 11.03 -11.30 7.71
CA THR A 133 10.27 -10.07 7.51
C THR A 133 11.17 -8.86 7.42
N ALA A 134 10.99 -8.04 6.38
CA ALA A 134 11.77 -6.82 6.20
C ALA A 134 10.90 -5.66 5.71
N MET A 135 11.33 -4.43 6.05
CA MET A 135 10.73 -3.21 5.55
C MET A 135 11.83 -2.22 5.15
N ALA A 136 11.70 -1.64 3.96
CA ALA A 136 12.49 -0.52 3.48
C ALA A 136 11.61 0.70 3.24
N GLY A 137 12.04 1.90 3.69
CA GLY A 137 11.35 3.16 3.42
C GLY A 137 10.53 3.74 4.57
N LYS A 138 9.38 4.33 4.26
CA LYS A 138 8.54 5.10 5.18
C LYS A 138 7.77 4.21 6.14
N TRP A 139 7.93 4.43 7.47
CA TRP A 139 7.09 3.81 8.50
C TRP A 139 5.87 4.67 8.85
N HIS A 140 6.09 5.82 9.48
CA HIS A 140 5.09 6.83 9.85
C HIS A 140 4.04 6.37 10.88
N LEU A 141 4.34 5.34 11.67
CA LEU A 141 3.44 4.78 12.71
C LEU A 141 4.09 4.77 14.10
N ASP A 142 5.26 5.40 14.24
CA ASP A 142 6.01 5.51 15.49
C ASP A 142 5.57 6.67 16.38
N GLY A 143 4.86 7.67 15.84
CA GLY A 143 4.18 8.73 16.61
C GLY A 143 5.05 9.42 17.68
N TYR A 144 6.35 9.62 17.43
CA TYR A 144 7.37 10.12 18.36
C TYR A 144 7.72 9.14 19.52
N ASP A 145 7.35 7.86 19.41
CA ASP A 145 7.78 6.80 20.33
C ASP A 145 8.91 5.99 19.69
N THR A 146 10.11 6.06 20.28
CA THR A 146 11.29 5.36 19.76
C THR A 146 11.21 3.84 19.88
N LEU A 147 10.26 3.29 20.64
CA LEU A 147 9.99 1.85 20.76
C LEU A 147 8.90 1.37 19.78
N ALA A 148 8.21 2.29 19.10
CA ALA A 148 7.18 1.94 18.11
C ALA A 148 7.72 1.78 16.69
N THR A 149 8.94 1.28 16.55
CA THR A 149 9.60 1.06 15.25
C THR A 149 9.20 -0.28 14.64
N PRO A 150 9.40 -0.50 13.33
CA PRO A 150 9.09 -1.77 12.67
C PRO A 150 9.72 -3.00 13.34
N ILE A 151 10.94 -2.88 13.86
CA ILE A 151 11.63 -3.97 14.57
C ILE A 151 10.82 -4.48 15.78
N HIS A 152 10.13 -3.58 16.48
CA HIS A 152 9.25 -3.94 17.58
C HIS A 152 7.81 -4.33 17.13
N ARG A 153 7.56 -4.37 15.81
CA ARG A 153 6.26 -4.66 15.20
C ARG A 153 6.33 -5.80 14.19
N GLY A 154 7.23 -6.78 14.46
CA GLY A 154 7.33 -8.03 13.73
C GLY A 154 8.15 -7.98 12.44
N PHE A 155 9.01 -6.98 12.27
CA PHE A 155 9.98 -6.96 11.18
C PHE A 155 11.38 -7.30 11.70
N ASP A 156 12.00 -8.35 11.13
CA ASP A 156 13.35 -8.75 11.48
C ASP A 156 14.41 -7.73 11.03
N GLN A 157 14.10 -6.98 9.95
CA GLN A 157 14.96 -5.95 9.40
C GLN A 157 14.15 -4.70 9.02
N PHE A 158 14.71 -3.54 9.31
CA PHE A 158 14.15 -2.25 8.91
C PHE A 158 15.25 -1.28 8.49
N SER A 159 15.09 -0.67 7.33
CA SER A 159 15.84 0.51 6.89
C SER A 159 14.87 1.56 6.37
N GLY A 160 14.91 2.78 6.96
CA GLY A 160 13.93 3.77 6.57
C GLY A 160 14.03 5.07 7.35
N TRP A 161 12.91 5.79 7.34
CA TRP A 161 12.76 6.97 8.15
C TRP A 161 11.56 6.86 9.11
N LEU A 162 11.70 7.51 10.24
CA LEU A 162 10.79 7.51 11.38
C LEU A 162 10.51 8.95 11.82
N VAL A 163 9.29 9.17 12.29
CA VAL A 163 8.92 10.48 12.86
C VAL A 163 9.72 10.79 14.13
N SER A 164 10.04 9.75 14.90
CA SER A 164 10.85 9.84 16.14
C SER A 164 12.32 10.20 15.90
N TYR A 165 12.78 10.08 14.65
CA TYR A 165 14.15 10.38 14.22
C TYR A 165 14.12 11.36 13.04
N PRO A 166 13.80 12.66 13.29
CA PRO A 166 13.55 13.64 12.24
C PRO A 166 14.75 13.86 11.32
N GLU A 167 15.98 13.60 11.77
CA GLU A 167 17.20 13.65 10.98
C GLU A 167 17.18 12.64 9.82
N THR A 168 16.42 11.56 9.92
CA THR A 168 16.29 10.55 8.86
C THR A 168 15.41 11.02 7.70
N TYR A 169 14.68 12.13 7.88
CA TYR A 169 13.84 12.78 6.87
C TYR A 169 14.25 14.24 6.63
N SER A 170 15.30 14.72 7.29
CA SER A 170 15.85 16.05 7.04
C SER A 170 16.27 16.16 5.56
N ASN A 171 16.12 17.34 4.96
CA ASN A 171 16.35 17.61 3.54
C ASN A 171 15.42 16.87 2.55
N GLY A 172 14.24 16.42 3.00
CA GLY A 172 13.21 15.82 2.14
C GLY A 172 13.71 14.54 1.44
N TYR A 173 13.83 14.59 0.11
CA TYR A 173 14.25 13.44 -0.72
C TYR A 173 15.76 13.16 -0.72
N TRP A 174 16.56 13.94 0.01
CA TRP A 174 18.03 13.81 0.09
C TRP A 174 18.48 13.65 1.53
N PRO A 175 18.01 12.63 2.25
CA PRO A 175 18.28 12.49 3.68
C PRO A 175 19.77 12.31 3.93
N ALA A 176 20.31 13.08 4.89
CA ALA A 176 21.70 12.90 5.32
C ALA A 176 21.89 11.72 6.26
N GLN A 177 20.81 11.18 6.81
CA GLN A 177 20.83 10.03 7.70
C GLN A 177 19.70 9.05 7.38
N ARG A 178 19.92 7.79 7.74
CA ARG A 178 18.96 6.70 7.60
C ARG A 178 18.91 5.88 8.89
N TYR A 179 17.73 5.49 9.33
CA TYR A 179 17.57 4.55 10.42
C TYR A 179 17.68 3.12 9.90
N ILE A 180 18.60 2.32 10.46
CA ILE A 180 18.84 0.95 10.05
C ILE A 180 18.95 0.07 11.30
N ASN A 181 17.99 -0.82 11.52
CA ASN A 181 17.99 -1.84 12.58
C ASN A 181 18.40 -1.29 13.96
N GLY A 182 17.75 -0.22 14.42
CA GLY A 182 17.98 0.34 15.75
C GLY A 182 19.02 1.46 15.82
N LYS A 183 19.67 1.83 14.71
CA LYS A 183 20.71 2.86 14.68
C LYS A 183 20.54 3.79 13.49
N THR A 184 20.87 5.07 13.68
CA THR A 184 21.03 6.02 12.55
C THR A 184 22.40 5.85 11.90
N LYS A 185 22.43 5.91 10.57
CA LYS A 185 23.64 5.89 9.76
C LYS A 185 23.71 7.10 8.86
N ILE A 186 24.88 7.67 8.69
CA ILE A 186 25.15 8.81 7.80
C ILE A 186 25.19 8.31 6.36
N ILE A 187 24.50 9.05 5.48
CA ILE A 187 24.54 8.88 4.02
C ILE A 187 25.55 9.90 3.46
N GLN A 188 26.78 9.49 3.30
CA GLN A 188 27.90 10.37 2.93
C GLN A 188 27.65 11.19 1.65
N LYS A 189 26.91 10.62 0.68
CA LYS A 189 26.57 11.31 -0.57
C LYS A 189 25.63 12.52 -0.37
N ASN A 190 24.97 12.61 0.80
CA ASN A 190 23.99 13.65 1.12
C ASN A 190 24.46 14.59 2.24
N THR A 191 25.68 14.42 2.78
CA THR A 191 26.25 15.37 3.74
C THR A 191 26.50 16.73 3.10
N ASP A 192 26.59 17.77 3.92
CA ASP A 192 26.87 19.14 3.47
C ASP A 192 25.83 19.65 2.44
N SER A 193 24.56 19.26 2.61
CA SER A 193 23.45 19.61 1.70
C SER A 193 23.62 19.13 0.26
N LYS A 194 24.48 18.13 0.02
CA LYS A 194 24.62 17.50 -1.29
C LYS A 194 23.34 16.70 -1.63
N LYS A 195 23.04 16.61 -2.92
CA LYS A 195 21.94 15.84 -3.49
C LYS A 195 22.50 14.65 -4.29
N GLY A 196 23.26 13.77 -3.64
CA GLY A 196 23.99 12.69 -4.30
C GLY A 196 23.30 11.32 -4.26
N TYR A 197 22.27 11.13 -3.42
CA TYR A 197 21.58 9.86 -3.30
C TYR A 197 20.11 10.06 -2.89
N TYR A 198 19.20 9.85 -3.83
CA TYR A 198 17.77 10.11 -3.69
C TYR A 198 17.09 9.06 -2.79
N ALA A 199 16.12 9.47 -1.98
CA ALA A 199 15.48 8.63 -0.96
C ALA A 199 14.89 7.32 -1.52
N ASP A 200 14.22 7.38 -2.67
CA ASP A 200 13.60 6.18 -3.26
C ASP A 200 14.64 5.28 -3.94
N GLN A 201 15.76 5.83 -4.42
CA GLN A 201 16.90 5.01 -4.87
C GLN A 201 17.53 4.27 -3.69
N ILE A 202 17.73 4.97 -2.55
CA ILE A 202 18.21 4.32 -1.31
C ILE A 202 17.27 3.18 -0.91
N THR A 203 15.96 3.44 -0.88
CA THR A 203 14.95 2.43 -0.52
C THR A 203 14.97 1.23 -1.46
N THR A 204 15.18 1.46 -2.77
CA THR A 204 15.29 0.39 -3.77
C THR A 204 16.53 -0.46 -3.55
N ASP A 205 17.69 0.18 -3.32
CA ASP A 205 18.95 -0.53 -3.12
C ASP A 205 18.92 -1.34 -1.81
N GLU A 206 18.34 -0.80 -0.72
CA GLU A 206 18.12 -1.52 0.54
C GLU A 206 17.18 -2.72 0.37
N ALA A 207 16.14 -2.60 -0.45
CA ALA A 207 15.24 -3.70 -0.80
C ALA A 207 15.99 -4.80 -1.58
N ILE A 208 16.84 -4.42 -2.54
CA ILE A 208 17.67 -5.35 -3.32
C ILE A 208 18.72 -6.02 -2.42
N ASP A 209 19.35 -5.30 -1.51
CA ASP A 209 20.30 -5.87 -0.54
C ASP A 209 19.63 -6.95 0.31
N PHE A 210 18.41 -6.68 0.81
CA PHE A 210 17.64 -7.71 1.51
C PHE A 210 17.37 -8.93 0.61
N LEU A 211 16.89 -8.72 -0.62
CA LEU A 211 16.59 -9.80 -1.56
C LEU A 211 17.83 -10.64 -1.88
N SER A 212 19.01 -10.03 -1.97
CA SER A 212 20.26 -10.73 -2.22
C SER A 212 20.58 -11.75 -1.11
N GLY A 213 20.27 -11.41 0.14
CA GLY A 213 20.40 -12.30 1.28
C GLY A 213 19.38 -13.45 1.30
N GLN A 214 18.30 -13.39 0.48
CA GLN A 214 17.26 -14.43 0.46
C GLN A 214 17.47 -15.52 -0.62
N GLN A 215 18.39 -15.33 -1.56
CA GLN A 215 18.58 -16.23 -2.70
C GLN A 215 18.86 -17.69 -2.33
N ASN A 216 19.57 -17.92 -1.23
CA ASN A 216 19.99 -19.24 -0.76
C ASN A 216 19.19 -19.77 0.42
N THR A 217 18.10 -19.08 0.79
CA THR A 217 17.24 -19.51 1.92
C THR A 217 16.03 -20.28 1.39
N LYS A 218 15.61 -21.30 2.15
CA LYS A 218 14.33 -22.00 1.91
C LYS A 218 13.16 -21.34 2.64
N LYS A 219 13.44 -20.32 3.45
CA LYS A 219 12.45 -19.62 4.24
C LYS A 219 11.76 -18.56 3.37
N PRO A 220 10.43 -18.51 3.30
CA PRO A 220 9.75 -17.45 2.57
C PRO A 220 9.99 -16.10 3.25
N PHE A 221 9.81 -15.01 2.51
CA PHE A 221 9.98 -13.67 3.05
C PHE A 221 8.78 -12.75 2.77
N LEU A 222 8.57 -11.79 3.69
CA LEU A 222 7.81 -10.57 3.47
C LEU A 222 8.79 -9.41 3.31
N LEU A 223 8.67 -8.66 2.23
CA LEU A 223 9.35 -7.38 2.03
C LEU A 223 8.33 -6.28 1.78
N MET A 224 8.26 -5.30 2.69
CA MET A 224 7.52 -4.06 2.48
C MET A 224 8.47 -3.01 1.91
N VAL A 225 8.11 -2.41 0.76
CA VAL A 225 8.89 -1.35 0.11
C VAL A 225 8.03 -0.09 0.05
N ASN A 226 8.26 0.82 0.99
CA ASN A 226 7.44 2.00 1.19
C ASN A 226 8.14 3.24 0.66
N TYR A 227 7.87 3.59 -0.58
CA TYR A 227 8.44 4.76 -1.26
C TYR A 227 7.87 6.07 -0.73
N ASN A 228 8.59 7.16 -0.99
CA ASN A 228 8.15 8.51 -0.67
C ASN A 228 7.49 9.21 -1.87
N ASN A 229 7.78 8.77 -3.10
CA ASN A 229 7.21 9.36 -4.31
C ASN A 229 5.71 9.06 -4.46
N PRO A 230 4.94 10.04 -4.98
CA PRO A 230 5.29 11.42 -5.29
C PRO A 230 4.92 12.45 -4.19
N HIS A 231 4.98 12.09 -2.89
CA HIS A 231 4.66 13.01 -1.78
C HIS A 231 5.50 14.31 -1.85
N SER A 232 4.91 15.44 -1.49
CA SER A 232 5.65 16.71 -1.42
C SER A 232 6.73 16.75 -0.32
N PRO A 233 7.80 17.58 -0.45
CA PRO A 233 8.00 18.61 -1.48
C PRO A 233 8.30 18.01 -2.85
N LEU A 234 8.00 18.77 -3.92
CA LEU A 234 8.34 18.35 -5.28
C LEU A 234 9.86 18.49 -5.49
N ASP A 235 10.53 17.36 -5.62
CA ASP A 235 11.98 17.29 -5.86
C ASP A 235 12.31 15.94 -6.52
N ALA A 236 12.86 15.95 -7.72
CA ALA A 236 13.19 14.76 -8.49
C ALA A 236 14.70 14.64 -8.73
N PRO A 237 15.24 13.42 -8.80
CA PRO A 237 16.68 13.23 -9.04
C PRO A 237 17.10 13.55 -10.47
N ASP A 238 16.16 13.43 -11.43
CA ASP A 238 16.36 13.68 -12.85
C ASP A 238 15.04 14.08 -13.51
N GLU A 239 15.05 15.19 -14.25
CA GLU A 239 13.91 15.70 -15.00
C GLU A 239 14.12 15.58 -16.53
N SER A 240 15.17 14.91 -16.98
CA SER A 240 15.56 14.84 -18.42
C SER A 240 14.46 14.26 -19.31
N VAL A 241 13.69 13.30 -18.81
CA VAL A 241 12.57 12.64 -19.53
C VAL A 241 11.50 13.64 -19.98
N TYR A 242 11.28 14.70 -19.21
CA TYR A 242 10.30 15.75 -19.51
C TYR A 242 10.94 17.10 -19.86
N ALA A 243 12.26 17.17 -20.06
CA ALA A 243 12.98 18.43 -20.32
C ALA A 243 12.39 19.19 -21.52
N ASN A 244 12.04 18.48 -22.61
CA ASN A 244 11.54 19.05 -23.86
C ASN A 244 10.02 19.30 -23.85
N LYS A 245 9.31 19.04 -22.74
CA LYS A 245 7.88 19.37 -22.64
C LYS A 245 7.72 20.86 -22.35
N ASP A 246 6.76 21.49 -23.02
CA ASP A 246 6.35 22.87 -22.72
C ASP A 246 5.38 22.87 -21.52
N TRP A 247 5.90 22.45 -20.34
CA TRP A 247 5.18 22.39 -19.08
C TRP A 247 5.83 23.27 -18.03
N PRO A 248 5.06 23.81 -17.07
CA PRO A 248 5.62 24.44 -15.89
C PRO A 248 6.59 23.50 -15.16
N LYS A 249 7.58 24.06 -14.47
CA LYS A 249 8.60 23.28 -13.77
C LYS A 249 8.00 22.24 -12.82
N ASP A 250 7.01 22.62 -12.03
CA ASP A 250 6.42 21.74 -11.02
C ASP A 250 5.74 20.51 -11.65
N MET A 251 5.15 20.65 -12.84
CA MET A 251 4.59 19.54 -13.59
C MET A 251 5.68 18.58 -14.06
N LYS A 252 6.81 19.11 -14.56
CA LYS A 252 7.97 18.29 -14.94
C LYS A 252 8.51 17.53 -13.74
N THR A 253 8.68 18.22 -12.61
CA THR A 253 9.18 17.62 -11.38
C THR A 253 8.27 16.51 -10.87
N TYR A 254 6.95 16.75 -10.78
CA TYR A 254 5.98 15.74 -10.34
C TYR A 254 5.97 14.50 -11.24
N ALA A 255 5.90 14.70 -12.56
CA ALA A 255 5.96 13.61 -13.52
C ALA A 255 7.28 12.82 -13.41
N SER A 256 8.40 13.51 -13.18
CA SER A 256 9.71 12.89 -12.99
C SER A 256 9.81 12.10 -11.69
N MET A 257 9.14 12.54 -10.62
CA MET A 257 9.06 11.78 -9.37
C MET A 257 8.33 10.45 -9.60
N ILE A 258 7.19 10.46 -10.31
CA ILE A 258 6.44 9.24 -10.63
C ILE A 258 7.23 8.34 -11.59
N TYR A 259 7.90 8.91 -12.58
CA TYR A 259 8.78 8.14 -13.46
C TYR A 259 9.93 7.49 -12.69
N ASN A 260 10.52 8.17 -11.71
CA ASN A 260 11.56 7.61 -10.85
C ASN A 260 11.03 6.45 -9.98
N LEU A 261 9.81 6.58 -9.44
CA LEU A 261 9.11 5.49 -8.76
C LEU A 261 8.93 4.28 -9.69
N ASP A 262 8.47 4.52 -10.91
CA ASP A 262 8.30 3.47 -11.94
C ASP A 262 9.62 2.75 -12.24
N GLN A 263 10.73 3.50 -12.41
CA GLN A 263 12.05 2.90 -12.63
C GLN A 263 12.51 2.06 -11.42
N SER A 264 12.20 2.50 -10.21
CA SER A 264 12.50 1.77 -8.98
C SER A 264 11.73 0.43 -8.91
N VAL A 265 10.45 0.45 -9.26
CA VAL A 265 9.62 -0.78 -9.37
C VAL A 265 10.16 -1.71 -10.46
N GLY A 266 10.57 -1.15 -11.61
CA GLY A 266 11.21 -1.90 -12.70
C GLY A 266 12.49 -2.62 -12.27
N LYS A 267 13.35 -1.94 -11.50
CA LYS A 267 14.58 -2.54 -10.95
C LYS A 267 14.29 -3.72 -10.02
N LEU A 268 13.31 -3.59 -9.13
CA LEU A 268 12.90 -4.68 -8.23
C LEU A 268 12.35 -5.87 -9.01
N LYS A 269 11.46 -5.63 -9.99
CA LYS A 269 10.91 -6.67 -10.86
C LYS A 269 12.03 -7.40 -11.61
N GLN A 270 12.95 -6.65 -12.23
CA GLN A 270 14.06 -7.23 -12.98
C GLN A 270 14.97 -8.06 -12.08
N TYR A 271 15.29 -7.56 -10.87
CA TYR A 271 16.07 -8.32 -9.89
C TYR A 271 15.42 -9.69 -9.57
N LEU A 272 14.10 -9.72 -9.35
CA LEU A 272 13.37 -10.98 -9.07
C LEU A 272 13.46 -11.96 -10.25
N ILE A 273 13.41 -11.46 -11.49
CA ILE A 273 13.50 -12.28 -12.69
C ILE A 273 14.92 -12.86 -12.83
N ASP A 274 15.94 -12.00 -12.76
CA ASP A 274 17.35 -12.38 -12.99
C ASP A 274 17.86 -13.38 -11.95
N ASN A 275 17.28 -13.35 -10.74
CA ASN A 275 17.68 -14.23 -9.63
C ASN A 275 16.71 -15.40 -9.40
N GLY A 276 15.78 -15.66 -10.34
CA GLY A 276 14.87 -16.80 -10.28
C GLY A 276 13.82 -16.76 -9.16
N LEU A 277 13.64 -15.61 -8.48
CA LEU A 277 12.69 -15.43 -7.37
C LEU A 277 11.26 -15.17 -7.85
N SER A 278 11.09 -14.71 -9.11
CA SER A 278 9.80 -14.25 -9.65
C SER A 278 8.70 -15.31 -9.63
N LYS A 279 9.05 -16.59 -9.89
CA LYS A 279 8.07 -17.70 -9.97
C LYS A 279 7.45 -18.07 -8.62
N ASN A 280 8.07 -17.69 -7.52
CA ASN A 280 7.56 -17.97 -6.15
C ASN A 280 7.37 -16.67 -5.35
N THR A 281 7.11 -15.54 -6.00
CA THR A 281 6.91 -14.25 -5.34
C THR A 281 5.63 -13.59 -5.85
N ILE A 282 4.80 -13.13 -4.91
CA ILE A 282 3.63 -12.31 -5.20
C ILE A 282 3.99 -10.86 -4.87
N VAL A 283 3.93 -10.00 -5.87
CA VAL A 283 4.21 -8.56 -5.74
C VAL A 283 2.91 -7.78 -5.79
N PHE A 284 2.63 -7.01 -4.76
CA PHE A 284 1.54 -6.05 -4.68
C PHE A 284 2.12 -4.65 -4.88
N PHE A 285 1.49 -3.84 -5.70
CA PHE A 285 1.77 -2.41 -5.86
C PHE A 285 0.51 -1.61 -5.55
N CYS A 286 0.62 -0.60 -4.68
CA CYS A 286 -0.52 0.23 -4.26
C CYS A 286 -0.07 1.65 -3.85
N SER A 287 -1.03 2.58 -3.66
CA SER A 287 -0.81 3.88 -3.01
C SER A 287 -1.44 3.91 -1.61
N ASP A 288 -0.89 4.70 -0.70
CA ASP A 288 -1.40 4.78 0.67
C ASP A 288 -2.66 5.68 0.84
N ASN A 289 -2.90 6.59 -0.09
CA ASN A 289 -4.12 7.40 -0.22
C ASN A 289 -4.19 8.02 -1.63
N GLY A 290 -5.25 8.77 -1.92
CA GLY A 290 -5.38 9.48 -3.19
C GLY A 290 -4.37 10.61 -3.37
N ALA A 291 -4.31 11.18 -4.59
CA ALA A 291 -3.40 12.26 -4.95
C ALA A 291 -3.55 13.46 -4.02
N ARG A 292 -2.45 14.16 -3.78
CA ARG A 292 -2.43 15.37 -2.98
C ARG A 292 -2.74 16.60 -3.83
N SER A 293 -3.74 17.36 -3.41
CA SER A 293 -4.10 18.65 -4.01
C SER A 293 -4.02 19.80 -2.99
N GLU A 294 -3.98 19.49 -1.69
CA GLU A 294 -4.06 20.46 -0.59
C GLU A 294 -2.68 21.02 -0.18
N GLY A 295 -2.70 22.18 0.47
CA GLY A 295 -1.53 22.81 1.11
C GLY A 295 -0.95 23.98 0.35
N THR A 296 -0.91 23.97 -0.98
CA THR A 296 -0.43 25.07 -1.81
C THR A 296 -1.16 25.11 -3.15
N LYS A 297 -1.28 26.32 -3.75
CA LYS A 297 -1.83 26.48 -5.12
C LYS A 297 -1.04 25.64 -6.15
N GLN A 298 0.26 25.44 -5.90
CA GLN A 298 1.14 24.62 -6.73
C GLN A 298 0.68 23.16 -6.78
N LEU A 299 0.40 22.55 -5.65
CA LEU A 299 -0.03 21.13 -5.59
C LEU A 299 -1.43 20.94 -6.18
N THR A 300 -2.34 21.90 -5.97
CA THR A 300 -3.63 21.90 -6.65
C THR A 300 -3.48 21.94 -8.16
N ALA A 301 -2.66 22.86 -8.68
CA ALA A 301 -2.41 22.98 -10.11
C ALA A 301 -1.76 21.71 -10.73
N VAL A 302 -0.87 21.04 -10.00
CA VAL A 302 -0.26 19.77 -10.42
C VAL A 302 -1.32 18.67 -10.53
N ALA A 303 -2.14 18.49 -9.48
CA ALA A 303 -3.16 17.45 -9.45
C ALA A 303 -4.24 17.64 -10.53
N GLU A 304 -4.62 18.90 -10.82
CA GLU A 304 -5.55 19.26 -11.89
C GLU A 304 -4.93 19.05 -13.27
N PHE A 305 -3.68 19.48 -13.49
CA PHE A 305 -2.99 19.36 -14.77
C PHE A 305 -2.88 17.90 -15.25
N PHE A 306 -2.56 16.99 -14.35
CA PHE A 306 -2.43 15.57 -14.64
C PHE A 306 -3.74 14.80 -14.51
N ASN A 307 -4.81 15.42 -14.03
CA ASN A 307 -6.04 14.72 -13.64
C ASN A 307 -5.72 13.51 -12.75
N SER A 308 -4.92 13.76 -11.70
CA SER A 308 -4.26 12.71 -10.92
C SER A 308 -5.21 11.71 -10.26
N ASN A 309 -6.49 12.02 -10.08
CA ASN A 309 -7.50 11.09 -9.60
C ASN A 309 -8.48 10.61 -10.68
N GLY A 310 -8.26 10.98 -11.96
CA GLY A 310 -9.18 10.64 -13.05
C GLY A 310 -10.57 11.23 -12.81
N ASP A 311 -11.60 10.42 -13.00
CA ASP A 311 -13.00 10.81 -12.82
C ASP A 311 -13.48 10.76 -11.36
N LEU A 312 -12.61 10.43 -10.41
CA LEU A 312 -12.96 10.30 -9.00
C LEU A 312 -13.05 11.66 -8.31
N LYS A 313 -14.09 11.86 -7.51
CA LYS A 313 -14.32 13.09 -6.75
C LYS A 313 -13.34 13.20 -5.56
N GLY A 314 -12.81 14.41 -5.35
CA GLY A 314 -11.97 14.74 -4.21
C GLY A 314 -10.51 14.29 -4.36
N TYR A 315 -9.74 14.50 -3.31
CA TYR A 315 -8.31 14.27 -3.22
C TYR A 315 -7.95 13.77 -1.82
N LYS A 316 -6.67 13.59 -1.53
CA LYS A 316 -6.16 13.35 -0.17
C LYS A 316 -6.91 14.22 0.86
N ARG A 317 -7.34 13.64 1.98
CA ARG A 317 -8.19 14.20 3.05
C ARG A 317 -9.67 14.22 2.75
N ASP A 318 -10.13 13.85 1.56
CA ASP A 318 -11.55 13.70 1.27
C ASP A 318 -12.00 12.25 1.48
N MET A 319 -13.24 12.08 1.97
CA MET A 319 -13.88 10.78 2.14
C MET A 319 -14.56 10.28 0.85
N TYR A 320 -14.53 11.07 -0.21
CA TYR A 320 -14.91 10.66 -1.56
C TYR A 320 -13.85 9.76 -2.18
N ASP A 321 -14.19 9.08 -3.27
CA ASP A 321 -13.32 8.05 -3.87
C ASP A 321 -11.95 8.60 -4.27
N GLY A 322 -11.83 9.85 -4.74
CA GLY A 322 -10.53 10.46 -5.05
C GLY A 322 -9.56 10.58 -3.87
N GLY A 323 -10.06 10.55 -2.62
CA GLY A 323 -9.19 10.54 -1.44
C GLY A 323 -8.80 9.16 -0.95
N ILE A 324 -9.62 8.13 -1.25
CA ILE A 324 -9.45 6.79 -0.66
C ILE A 324 -9.38 5.64 -1.68
N ARG A 325 -9.85 5.80 -2.91
CA ARG A 325 -9.70 4.79 -3.97
C ARG A 325 -8.34 4.93 -4.62
N VAL A 326 -7.57 3.86 -4.65
CA VAL A 326 -6.16 3.85 -5.03
C VAL A 326 -5.88 2.78 -6.08
N PRO A 327 -4.84 2.95 -6.92
CA PRO A 327 -4.41 1.89 -7.80
C PRO A 327 -3.92 0.68 -6.99
N MET A 328 -4.27 -0.52 -7.44
CA MET A 328 -3.79 -1.79 -6.88
C MET A 328 -3.50 -2.76 -8.02
N ILE A 329 -2.24 -3.19 -8.11
CA ILE A 329 -1.78 -4.15 -9.11
C ILE A 329 -1.13 -5.33 -8.36
N VAL A 330 -1.43 -6.56 -8.78
CA VAL A 330 -0.80 -7.76 -8.22
C VAL A 330 -0.14 -8.54 -9.35
N TRP A 331 1.17 -8.76 -9.25
CA TRP A 331 1.96 -9.50 -10.19
C TRP A 331 2.54 -10.76 -9.56
N ALA A 332 2.26 -11.92 -10.14
CA ALA A 332 2.73 -13.22 -9.65
C ALA A 332 2.77 -14.22 -10.80
N PRO A 333 3.88 -14.31 -11.56
CA PRO A 333 4.02 -15.22 -12.69
C PRO A 333 3.80 -16.69 -12.29
N GLY A 334 2.91 -17.39 -12.99
CA GLY A 334 2.56 -18.78 -12.70
C GLY A 334 1.51 -18.97 -11.59
N ILE A 335 1.10 -17.91 -10.90
CA ILE A 335 0.03 -17.92 -9.90
C ILE A 335 -1.18 -17.14 -10.43
N ILE A 336 -0.96 -15.98 -11.02
CA ILE A 336 -1.99 -15.09 -11.57
C ILE A 336 -1.98 -15.18 -13.08
N GLU A 337 -3.14 -15.29 -13.69
CA GLU A 337 -3.31 -15.21 -15.13
C GLU A 337 -3.11 -13.75 -15.60
N PRO A 338 -2.23 -13.52 -16.61
CA PRO A 338 -1.88 -12.16 -17.05
C PRO A 338 -3.06 -11.37 -17.59
N GLY A 339 -3.02 -10.04 -17.41
CA GLY A 339 -3.96 -9.09 -18.00
C GLY A 339 -5.37 -9.12 -17.42
N LYS A 340 -5.54 -9.69 -16.24
CA LYS A 340 -6.85 -9.72 -15.57
C LYS A 340 -7.19 -8.37 -14.94
N VAL A 341 -8.47 -8.04 -15.00
CA VAL A 341 -9.06 -6.89 -14.29
C VAL A 341 -10.10 -7.40 -13.31
N ASN A 342 -10.07 -6.91 -12.08
CA ASN A 342 -10.98 -7.27 -11.02
C ASN A 342 -11.62 -6.00 -10.42
N SER A 343 -12.96 -5.96 -10.40
CA SER A 343 -13.75 -4.86 -9.84
C SER A 343 -14.41 -5.20 -8.50
N THR A 344 -14.01 -6.29 -7.85
CA THR A 344 -14.50 -6.61 -6.51
C THR A 344 -13.96 -5.59 -5.52
N PRO A 345 -14.83 -4.89 -4.76
CA PRO A 345 -14.37 -3.92 -3.77
C PRO A 345 -13.51 -4.56 -2.68
N GLY A 346 -12.29 -4.05 -2.56
CA GLY A 346 -11.33 -4.42 -1.52
C GLY A 346 -10.67 -3.20 -0.89
N TYR A 347 -10.05 -3.35 0.28
CA TYR A 347 -9.36 -2.27 0.97
C TYR A 347 -8.21 -2.78 1.83
N PHE A 348 -7.44 -1.88 2.43
CA PHE A 348 -6.24 -2.23 3.17
C PHE A 348 -6.43 -3.22 4.31
N ALA A 349 -7.59 -3.23 4.99
CA ALA A 349 -7.83 -4.23 6.03
C ALA A 349 -7.86 -5.68 5.48
N ASP A 350 -8.10 -5.86 4.18
CA ASP A 350 -8.11 -7.17 3.51
C ASP A 350 -6.71 -7.77 3.33
N ILE A 351 -5.67 -6.96 3.44
CA ILE A 351 -4.28 -7.40 3.20
C ILE A 351 -3.82 -8.39 4.27
N MET A 352 -4.14 -8.14 5.54
CA MET A 352 -3.76 -9.07 6.62
C MET A 352 -4.36 -10.48 6.43
N PRO A 353 -5.68 -10.69 6.25
CA PRO A 353 -6.23 -12.01 5.98
C PRO A 353 -5.76 -12.60 4.65
N THR A 354 -5.47 -11.77 3.64
CA THR A 354 -4.88 -12.23 2.37
C THR A 354 -3.49 -12.81 2.59
N PHE A 355 -2.64 -12.14 3.37
CA PHE A 355 -1.30 -12.63 3.70
C PHE A 355 -1.35 -13.88 4.58
N ALA A 356 -2.33 -13.97 5.50
CA ALA A 356 -2.56 -15.17 6.28
C ALA A 356 -2.87 -16.39 5.39
N ASP A 357 -3.72 -16.21 4.38
CA ASP A 357 -4.08 -17.28 3.43
C ASP A 357 -2.89 -17.68 2.53
N ILE A 358 -2.15 -16.69 2.00
CA ILE A 358 -0.92 -16.95 1.22
C ILE A 358 0.08 -17.76 2.05
N ALA A 359 0.27 -17.37 3.31
CA ALA A 359 1.19 -18.03 4.24
C ALA A 359 0.64 -19.38 4.78
N LYS A 360 -0.62 -19.70 4.52
CA LYS A 360 -1.33 -20.83 5.18
C LYS A 360 -1.19 -20.76 6.70
N SER A 361 -1.24 -19.55 7.25
CA SER A 361 -0.99 -19.23 8.65
C SER A 361 -1.98 -19.93 9.58
N LYS A 362 -1.48 -20.39 10.72
CA LYS A 362 -2.29 -20.88 11.86
C LYS A 362 -2.30 -19.91 13.03
N VAL A 363 -1.63 -18.78 12.89
CA VAL A 363 -1.57 -17.73 13.90
C VAL A 363 -2.96 -17.11 14.06
N LYS A 364 -3.38 -16.93 15.31
CA LYS A 364 -4.65 -16.25 15.62
C LYS A 364 -4.44 -14.74 15.56
N TYR A 365 -5.35 -14.05 14.90
CA TYR A 365 -5.37 -12.59 14.79
C TYR A 365 -6.82 -12.09 14.69
N THR A 366 -7.00 -10.80 14.86
CA THR A 366 -8.29 -10.11 14.63
C THR A 366 -8.15 -9.22 13.40
N SER A 367 -9.16 -9.19 12.54
CA SER A 367 -9.20 -8.32 11.37
C SER A 367 -10.65 -7.97 11.01
N ASP A 368 -10.87 -6.77 10.49
CA ASP A 368 -12.13 -6.34 9.86
C ASP A 368 -12.16 -6.65 8.36
N GLY A 369 -11.04 -7.14 7.84
CA GLY A 369 -10.87 -7.47 6.42
C GLY A 369 -11.36 -8.86 6.06
N THR A 370 -11.40 -9.12 4.76
CA THR A 370 -11.70 -10.41 4.15
C THR A 370 -10.60 -10.72 3.13
N SER A 371 -10.09 -11.95 3.15
CA SER A 371 -9.05 -12.35 2.20
C SER A 371 -9.52 -12.22 0.74
N ILE A 372 -8.70 -11.60 -0.07
CA ILE A 372 -8.86 -11.51 -1.53
C ILE A 372 -7.98 -12.53 -2.27
N TYR A 373 -7.31 -13.43 -1.57
CA TYR A 373 -6.40 -14.41 -2.20
C TYR A 373 -7.11 -15.31 -3.22
N SER A 374 -8.37 -15.64 -2.97
CA SER A 374 -9.19 -16.42 -3.92
C SER A 374 -9.42 -15.71 -5.25
N LEU A 375 -9.48 -14.35 -5.26
CA LEU A 375 -9.60 -13.56 -6.49
C LEU A 375 -8.34 -13.67 -7.35
N LEU A 376 -7.15 -13.72 -6.71
CA LEU A 376 -5.86 -13.87 -7.39
C LEU A 376 -5.76 -15.22 -8.13
N ASN A 377 -6.45 -16.24 -7.65
CA ASN A 377 -6.52 -17.56 -8.26
C ASN A 377 -7.69 -17.73 -9.26
N GLY A 378 -8.25 -16.61 -9.74
CA GLY A 378 -9.30 -16.60 -10.76
C GLY A 378 -10.70 -16.98 -10.27
N LYS A 379 -10.93 -17.14 -8.96
CA LYS A 379 -12.25 -17.41 -8.37
C LYS A 379 -13.05 -16.11 -8.27
N GLN A 380 -13.61 -15.66 -9.37
CA GLN A 380 -14.50 -14.50 -9.38
C GLN A 380 -15.70 -14.72 -8.44
N ASN A 381 -16.19 -13.63 -7.83
CA ASN A 381 -17.30 -13.64 -6.86
C ASN A 381 -17.05 -14.43 -5.54
N ALA A 382 -15.80 -14.76 -5.22
CA ALA A 382 -15.46 -15.42 -3.97
C ALA A 382 -15.65 -14.49 -2.74
N VAL A 383 -15.61 -13.17 -2.93
CA VAL A 383 -15.87 -12.17 -1.89
C VAL A 383 -17.30 -11.64 -2.04
N LYS A 384 -18.13 -11.87 -1.02
CA LYS A 384 -19.51 -11.38 -1.01
C LYS A 384 -19.56 -9.88 -0.74
N PRO A 385 -20.61 -9.16 -1.19
CA PRO A 385 -20.84 -7.78 -0.81
C PRO A 385 -20.83 -7.61 0.72
N ARG A 386 -20.04 -6.67 1.21
CA ARG A 386 -19.85 -6.35 2.61
C ARG A 386 -19.66 -4.86 2.80
N PHE A 387 -19.73 -4.40 4.02
CA PHE A 387 -19.44 -3.03 4.36
C PHE A 387 -17.91 -2.83 4.42
N LEU A 388 -17.43 -1.78 3.77
CA LEU A 388 -16.10 -1.20 3.98
C LEU A 388 -16.30 0.13 4.68
N TYR A 389 -15.46 0.44 5.67
CA TYR A 389 -15.66 1.57 6.56
C TYR A 389 -14.42 2.45 6.68
N TRP A 390 -14.66 3.77 6.67
CA TRP A 390 -13.66 4.82 6.91
C TRP A 390 -14.21 5.88 7.85
N GLU A 391 -13.34 6.43 8.71
CA GLU A 391 -13.57 7.64 9.46
C GLU A 391 -12.37 8.58 9.40
N PHE A 392 -12.61 9.87 9.50
CA PHE A 392 -11.60 10.92 9.43
C PHE A 392 -11.94 12.09 10.32
N PHE A 393 -10.93 12.76 10.90
CA PHE A 393 -11.12 13.75 11.95
C PHE A 393 -10.52 15.13 11.65
N GLU A 394 -9.64 15.25 10.65
CA GLU A 394 -8.85 16.47 10.46
C GLU A 394 -9.64 17.61 9.82
N ASN A 395 -10.77 17.31 9.16
CA ASN A 395 -11.73 18.30 8.60
C ASN A 395 -13.07 18.32 9.34
N GLY A 396 -13.08 17.92 10.61
CA GLY A 396 -14.28 17.54 11.35
C GLY A 396 -14.48 16.03 11.33
N PHE A 397 -15.45 15.51 12.07
CA PHE A 397 -15.73 14.08 12.05
C PHE A 397 -16.54 13.69 10.81
N GLU A 398 -15.91 12.93 9.94
CA GLU A 398 -16.51 12.39 8.72
C GLU A 398 -16.43 10.87 8.72
N GLN A 399 -17.42 10.22 8.10
CA GLN A 399 -17.46 8.77 7.91
C GLN A 399 -17.77 8.47 6.44
N ALA A 400 -17.20 7.39 5.90
CA ALA A 400 -17.61 6.83 4.62
C ALA A 400 -17.88 5.33 4.74
N VAL A 401 -18.82 4.86 3.94
CA VAL A 401 -19.19 3.45 3.85
C VAL A 401 -19.35 3.06 2.40
N ARG A 402 -18.73 1.94 1.98
CA ARG A 402 -19.06 1.27 0.73
C ARG A 402 -19.79 -0.05 1.02
N TYR A 403 -20.88 -0.30 0.28
CA TYR A 403 -21.65 -1.54 0.32
C TYR A 403 -22.07 -1.94 -1.10
N GLY A 404 -21.37 -2.90 -1.68
CA GLY A 404 -21.53 -3.23 -3.10
C GLY A 404 -21.23 -2.03 -4.01
N ASP A 405 -22.19 -1.63 -4.82
CA ASP A 405 -22.07 -0.45 -5.71
C ASP A 405 -22.41 0.87 -5.01
N TRP A 406 -22.91 0.82 -3.77
CA TRP A 406 -23.30 1.99 -3.01
C TRP A 406 -22.13 2.58 -2.21
N LYS A 407 -21.95 3.90 -2.29
CA LYS A 407 -21.03 4.67 -1.47
C LYS A 407 -21.79 5.74 -0.71
N ALA A 408 -21.61 5.79 0.59
CA ALA A 408 -22.14 6.86 1.42
C ALA A 408 -21.01 7.68 2.06
N VAL A 409 -21.20 9.00 2.15
CA VAL A 409 -20.34 9.92 2.89
C VAL A 409 -21.20 10.66 3.91
N LYS A 410 -20.83 10.54 5.19
CA LYS A 410 -21.50 11.23 6.29
C LYS A 410 -20.62 12.36 6.81
N LYS A 411 -21.14 13.59 6.72
CA LYS A 411 -20.46 14.82 7.12
C LYS A 411 -21.46 15.77 7.81
N ALA A 412 -21.08 16.33 8.94
CA ALA A 412 -21.94 17.25 9.71
C ALA A 412 -23.37 16.70 9.93
N GLY A 413 -23.48 15.40 10.21
CA GLY A 413 -24.77 14.74 10.45
C GLY A 413 -25.56 14.36 9.20
N LYS A 414 -25.22 14.88 8.01
CA LYS A 414 -25.88 14.55 6.74
C LYS A 414 -25.18 13.35 6.08
N ILE A 415 -25.99 12.42 5.52
CA ILE A 415 -25.49 11.29 4.69
C ILE A 415 -25.83 11.60 3.24
N GLU A 416 -24.81 11.61 2.39
CA GLU A 416 -24.90 11.59 0.94
C GLU A 416 -24.74 10.13 0.45
N LEU A 417 -25.49 9.73 -0.57
CA LEU A 417 -25.45 8.37 -1.14
C LEU A 417 -25.23 8.42 -2.64
N TYR A 418 -24.31 7.59 -3.14
CA TYR A 418 -23.94 7.52 -4.55
C TYR A 418 -24.03 6.08 -5.09
N ASP A 419 -24.52 5.89 -6.30
CA ASP A 419 -24.49 4.63 -7.06
C ASP A 419 -23.25 4.65 -7.94
N LEU A 420 -22.13 4.12 -7.47
CA LEU A 420 -20.84 4.18 -8.16
C LEU A 420 -20.83 3.42 -9.50
N LYS A 421 -21.78 2.52 -9.72
CA LYS A 421 -21.91 1.86 -11.02
C LYS A 421 -22.39 2.81 -12.11
N LYS A 422 -23.16 3.86 -11.76
CA LYS A 422 -23.73 4.84 -12.67
C LYS A 422 -23.05 6.20 -12.57
N ASP A 423 -22.46 6.50 -11.42
CA ASP A 423 -21.91 7.80 -11.05
C ASP A 423 -20.61 7.61 -10.27
N ILE A 424 -19.54 7.21 -10.98
CA ILE A 424 -18.22 7.01 -10.38
C ILE A 424 -17.62 8.30 -9.81
N GLY A 425 -18.05 9.47 -10.35
CA GLY A 425 -17.62 10.80 -9.90
C GLY A 425 -18.37 11.33 -8.69
N GLU A 426 -19.28 10.57 -8.08
CA GLU A 426 -20.02 10.98 -6.87
C GLU A 426 -20.66 12.37 -7.02
N THR A 427 -21.31 12.62 -8.18
CA THR A 427 -21.85 13.92 -8.58
C THR A 427 -23.30 14.11 -8.15
N LYS A 428 -24.07 13.01 -8.01
CA LYS A 428 -25.50 13.04 -7.75
C LYS A 428 -25.86 12.28 -6.48
N ASP A 429 -26.22 13.03 -5.42
CA ASP A 429 -26.77 12.45 -4.19
C ASP A 429 -28.15 11.83 -4.48
N VAL A 430 -28.25 10.52 -4.25
CA VAL A 430 -29.48 9.72 -4.43
C VAL A 430 -30.04 9.18 -3.10
N SER A 431 -29.66 9.77 -1.98
CA SER A 431 -30.05 9.34 -0.62
C SER A 431 -31.57 9.34 -0.42
N ILE A 432 -32.27 10.38 -0.91
CA ILE A 432 -33.72 10.51 -0.78
C ILE A 432 -34.46 9.41 -1.54
N GLN A 433 -33.91 8.97 -2.71
CA GLN A 433 -34.52 7.93 -3.55
C GLN A 433 -34.26 6.51 -3.06
N ASN A 434 -33.34 6.31 -2.11
CA ASN A 434 -32.89 5.00 -1.64
C ASN A 434 -32.90 4.87 -0.10
N PRO A 435 -34.05 5.12 0.57
CA PRO A 435 -34.14 5.12 2.03
C PRO A 435 -33.78 3.79 2.67
N ASP A 436 -34.02 2.64 2.00
CA ASP A 436 -33.67 1.32 2.52
C ASP A 436 -32.15 1.11 2.58
N ILE A 437 -31.40 1.66 1.64
CA ILE A 437 -29.94 1.61 1.64
C ILE A 437 -29.40 2.52 2.74
N ILE A 438 -29.96 3.72 2.89
CA ILE A 438 -29.62 4.65 3.98
C ILE A 438 -29.82 3.97 5.33
N LYS A 439 -30.97 3.36 5.56
CA LYS A 439 -31.27 2.64 6.82
C LYS A 439 -30.26 1.52 7.11
N LYS A 440 -29.86 0.75 6.10
CA LYS A 440 -28.81 -0.29 6.26
C LYS A 440 -27.47 0.32 6.67
N ILE A 441 -27.08 1.43 6.04
CA ILE A 441 -25.83 2.12 6.34
C ILE A 441 -25.87 2.73 7.73
N GLU A 442 -26.96 3.41 8.12
CA GLU A 442 -27.13 3.97 9.46
C GLU A 442 -27.04 2.89 10.54
N THR A 443 -27.71 1.73 10.31
CA THR A 443 -27.62 0.59 11.22
C THR A 443 -26.19 0.09 11.37
N TYR A 444 -25.45 -0.03 10.28
CA TYR A 444 -24.04 -0.44 10.31
C TYR A 444 -23.17 0.58 11.05
N LEU A 445 -23.38 1.88 10.84
CA LEU A 445 -22.62 2.95 11.48
C LEU A 445 -22.69 2.92 13.01
N LEU A 446 -23.74 2.34 13.61
CA LEU A 446 -23.86 2.20 15.06
C LEU A 446 -22.81 1.29 15.70
N THR A 447 -22.25 0.37 14.92
CA THR A 447 -21.29 -0.66 15.39
C THR A 447 -19.96 -0.66 14.64
N SER A 448 -19.77 0.24 13.66
CA SER A 448 -18.61 0.27 12.77
C SER A 448 -17.33 0.78 13.42
N ARG A 449 -17.42 1.34 14.63
CA ARG A 449 -16.30 1.95 15.36
C ARG A 449 -16.37 1.67 16.85
N VAL A 450 -15.23 1.80 17.52
CA VAL A 450 -15.10 1.87 18.97
C VAL A 450 -14.60 3.24 19.39
N GLU A 451 -14.88 3.67 20.62
CA GLU A 451 -14.36 4.93 21.14
C GLU A 451 -12.83 4.93 21.20
N SER A 452 -12.24 6.07 20.90
CA SER A 452 -10.80 6.27 20.93
C SER A 452 -10.44 7.38 21.92
N PRO A 453 -9.47 7.15 22.83
CA PRO A 453 -9.01 8.19 23.73
C PRO A 453 -8.30 9.35 22.99
N PHE A 454 -7.79 9.09 21.78
CA PHE A 454 -7.05 10.07 20.97
C PHE A 454 -7.94 10.83 19.98
N TRP A 455 -9.05 10.22 19.56
CA TRP A 455 -10.01 10.77 18.60
C TRP A 455 -11.44 10.63 19.12
N PRO A 456 -11.79 11.34 20.22
CA PRO A 456 -13.17 11.38 20.69
C PRO A 456 -14.09 12.01 19.63
N VAL A 457 -15.29 11.49 19.51
CA VAL A 457 -16.40 12.11 18.76
C VAL A 457 -17.25 12.83 19.76
N ASP A 458 -17.29 14.17 19.66
CA ASP A 458 -18.08 15.05 20.52
C ASP A 458 -19.55 14.99 20.12
#